data_16fc9c999cf7e6ace2554e1707edda64
#
_entry.id   16fc9c999cf7e6ace2554e1707edda64
#
_cell.length_a   1.000
_cell.length_b   1.000
_cell.length_c   1.000
_cell.angle_alpha   90.00
_cell.angle_beta   90.00
_cell.angle_gamma   90.00
#
_symmetry.space_group_name_H-M   'P 1'
#
loop_
_entity.id
_entity.type
_entity.pdbx_description
1 polymer ?
#
loop_
_entity_poly.entity_id
_entity_poly.type
_entity_poly.pdbx_seq_one_letter_code
_entity_poly.pdbx_strand_id
1 'polypeptide(L)'
;MDCASYVFPAVRGTQAQREYYISMVPLDVMSKIFQFADEELPPEIRAQRILNKSRIPEIRDYILSNPDSYVFSALTVSVDGNMEFTPADETRPQVGTISISMTSRFLINDGQHRRAAIAEAIKMNPSLKNEHISVVFYRDEGLLRSQQMFSDLNRYAIKPTKSINILFNSREESSIIAKRVIDEVDVFKGLVEKERTAISNRSKALFTLSAICTATSELLNGSSLSTQNKIDLAKEYWSAVGRNISEWNMVKSGEMK
;
A
#
# COMPACT_ATOMS: atom_id res chain seq x y z
N MET A 1 -26.62 -20.53 26.45
CA MET A 1 -26.44 -21.04 25.06
C MET A 1 -25.07 -20.55 24.61
N ASP A 2 -24.12 -21.44 24.42
CA ASP A 2 -22.80 -21.07 23.88
C ASP A 2 -23.03 -20.54 22.47
N CYS A 3 -22.91 -19.23 22.32
CA CYS A 3 -22.92 -18.61 21.00
C CYS A 3 -21.64 -19.04 20.25
N ALA A 4 -21.79 -19.54 19.04
CA ALA A 4 -20.66 -19.86 18.17
C ALA A 4 -19.74 -18.63 18.02
N SER A 5 -18.44 -18.87 18.07
CA SER A 5 -17.43 -17.81 18.04
C SER A 5 -16.34 -18.10 17.01
N TYR A 6 -15.81 -17.06 16.43
CA TYR A 6 -14.54 -17.08 15.72
C TYR A 6 -13.41 -17.05 16.74
N VAL A 7 -12.47 -17.99 16.65
CA VAL A 7 -11.31 -18.07 17.55
C VAL A 7 -10.03 -17.95 16.75
N PHE A 8 -9.18 -16.98 17.11
CA PHE A 8 -7.92 -16.73 16.44
C PHE A 8 -6.76 -16.65 17.43
N PRO A 9 -5.55 -17.11 17.08
CA PRO A 9 -4.35 -16.77 17.80
C PRO A 9 -4.17 -15.25 17.82
N ALA A 10 -3.81 -14.68 18.98
CA ALA A 10 -3.70 -13.24 19.09
C ALA A 10 -2.60 -12.80 20.05
N VAL A 11 -2.10 -11.60 19.82
CA VAL A 11 -1.24 -10.87 20.76
C VAL A 11 -1.99 -9.64 21.23
N ARG A 12 -2.08 -9.49 22.56
CA ARG A 12 -2.72 -8.36 23.21
C ARG A 12 -1.73 -7.23 23.43
N GLY A 13 -2.10 -6.02 23.06
CA GLY A 13 -1.36 -4.80 23.33
C GLY A 13 -2.21 -3.74 24.01
N THR A 14 -1.59 -2.66 24.49
CA THR A 14 -2.27 -1.49 25.06
C THR A 14 -1.78 -0.23 24.37
N GLN A 15 -2.72 0.61 23.94
CA GLN A 15 -2.45 1.93 23.36
C GLN A 15 -3.44 2.94 23.90
N ALA A 16 -2.96 4.07 24.40
CA ALA A 16 -3.79 5.10 25.04
C ALA A 16 -4.72 4.51 26.12
N GLN A 17 -4.18 3.62 26.98
CA GLN A 17 -4.86 2.89 28.05
C GLN A 17 -5.97 1.93 27.60
N ARG A 18 -6.01 1.57 26.33
CA ARG A 18 -7.00 0.65 25.74
C ARG A 18 -6.33 -0.57 25.17
N GLU A 19 -6.96 -1.71 25.38
CA GLU A 19 -6.51 -2.97 24.82
C GLU A 19 -6.86 -3.04 23.34
N TYR A 20 -5.94 -3.63 22.58
CA TYR A 20 -6.16 -4.05 21.21
C TYR A 20 -5.47 -5.39 20.96
N TYR A 21 -5.85 -6.06 19.90
CA TYR A 21 -5.40 -7.41 19.62
C TYR A 21 -4.94 -7.53 18.17
N ILE A 22 -3.77 -8.13 17.96
CA ILE A 22 -3.26 -8.42 16.62
C ILE A 22 -3.41 -9.92 16.38
N SER A 23 -4.02 -10.27 15.26
CA SER A 23 -4.27 -11.66 14.90
C SER A 23 -3.98 -11.91 13.43
N MET A 24 -3.65 -13.15 13.10
CA MET A 24 -3.54 -13.64 11.71
C MET A 24 -4.85 -14.30 11.33
N VAL A 25 -5.57 -13.71 10.38
CA VAL A 25 -6.88 -14.18 9.93
C VAL A 25 -6.75 -14.79 8.53
N PRO A 26 -7.23 -16.04 8.32
CA PRO A 26 -7.25 -16.63 6.97
C PRO A 26 -8.05 -15.76 6.00
N LEU A 27 -7.57 -15.61 4.78
CA LEU A 27 -8.22 -14.75 3.78
C LEU A 27 -9.65 -15.18 3.46
N ASP A 28 -9.93 -16.49 3.47
CA ASP A 28 -11.30 -17.01 3.27
C ASP A 28 -12.23 -16.59 4.41
N VAL A 29 -11.78 -16.69 5.65
CA VAL A 29 -12.54 -16.26 6.83
C VAL A 29 -12.74 -14.75 6.82
N MET A 30 -11.67 -13.98 6.59
CA MET A 30 -11.69 -12.52 6.50
C MET A 30 -12.71 -12.03 5.47
N SER A 31 -12.78 -12.67 4.30
CA SER A 31 -13.71 -12.28 3.25
C SER A 31 -15.18 -12.51 3.61
N LYS A 32 -15.45 -13.46 4.51
CA LYS A 32 -16.82 -13.81 4.97
C LYS A 32 -17.27 -12.97 6.16
N ILE A 33 -16.40 -12.80 7.17
CA ILE A 33 -16.79 -12.11 8.41
C ILE A 33 -16.85 -10.59 8.26
N PHE A 34 -16.04 -10.02 7.37
CA PHE A 34 -16.04 -8.58 7.12
C PHE A 34 -16.94 -8.22 5.93
N GLN A 35 -18.12 -8.83 5.83
CA GLN A 35 -19.10 -8.43 4.83
C GLN A 35 -19.69 -7.08 5.23
N PHE A 36 -19.64 -6.14 4.31
CA PHE A 36 -20.27 -4.83 4.51
C PHE A 36 -21.77 -4.94 4.35
N ALA A 37 -22.48 -4.62 5.42
CA ALA A 37 -23.83 -4.12 5.32
C ALA A 37 -23.75 -2.59 5.17
N ASP A 38 -23.29 -2.10 4.02
CA ASP A 38 -23.23 -0.65 3.74
C ASP A 38 -24.58 0.03 3.92
N GLU A 39 -25.67 -0.72 3.75
CA GLU A 39 -27.04 -0.23 3.86
C GLU A 39 -27.50 -0.06 5.32
N GLU A 40 -26.87 -0.74 6.27
CA GLU A 40 -27.22 -0.68 7.69
C GLU A 40 -26.43 0.39 8.46
N LEU A 41 -25.41 1.00 7.83
CA LEU A 41 -24.58 1.99 8.49
C LEU A 41 -25.20 3.39 8.40
N PRO A 42 -25.14 4.19 9.48
CA PRO A 42 -25.52 5.60 9.44
C PRO A 42 -24.82 6.35 8.30
N PRO A 43 -25.50 7.34 7.65
CA PRO A 43 -24.95 8.07 6.53
C PRO A 43 -23.56 8.68 6.80
N GLU A 44 -23.31 9.08 8.05
CA GLU A 44 -22.06 9.71 8.50
C GLU A 44 -20.88 8.73 8.48
N ILE A 45 -21.13 7.45 8.78
CA ILE A 45 -20.12 6.38 8.66
C ILE A 45 -19.97 5.97 7.21
N ARG A 46 -21.06 5.85 6.49
CA ARG A 46 -21.09 5.45 5.09
C ARG A 46 -20.34 6.45 4.20
N ALA A 47 -20.54 7.76 4.40
CA ALA A 47 -19.89 8.81 3.62
C ALA A 47 -18.36 8.78 3.71
N GLN A 48 -17.79 8.36 4.85
CA GLN A 48 -16.34 8.24 5.05
C GLN A 48 -15.75 6.96 4.43
N ARG A 49 -16.61 6.02 4.03
CA ARG A 49 -16.23 4.66 3.61
C ARG A 49 -16.64 4.31 2.19
N ILE A 50 -16.90 5.31 1.37
CA ILE A 50 -17.18 5.09 -0.06
C ILE A 50 -15.96 4.40 -0.67
N LEU A 51 -16.14 3.11 -0.99
CA LEU A 51 -15.14 2.36 -1.72
C LEU A 51 -14.90 3.01 -3.08
N ASN A 52 -13.69 3.50 -3.30
CA ASN A 52 -13.29 3.84 -4.66
C ASN A 52 -13.13 2.51 -5.44
N LYS A 53 -14.20 2.16 -6.16
CA LYS A 53 -14.28 0.89 -6.91
C LYS A 53 -13.17 0.75 -7.95
N SER A 54 -12.61 1.85 -8.46
CA SER A 54 -11.51 1.80 -9.44
C SER A 54 -10.20 1.26 -8.86
N ARG A 55 -10.00 1.34 -7.54
CA ARG A 55 -8.81 0.80 -6.86
C ARG A 55 -8.86 -0.71 -6.61
N ILE A 56 -10.04 -1.33 -6.67
CA ILE A 56 -10.19 -2.75 -6.38
C ILE A 56 -9.50 -3.62 -7.43
N PRO A 57 -9.71 -3.41 -8.75
CA PRO A 57 -9.00 -4.15 -9.78
C PRO A 57 -7.47 -4.01 -9.68
N GLU A 58 -6.97 -2.79 -9.42
CA GLU A 58 -5.54 -2.53 -9.26
C GLU A 58 -4.90 -3.39 -8.15
N ILE A 59 -5.54 -3.42 -6.98
CA ILE A 59 -5.04 -4.21 -5.84
C ILE A 59 -5.22 -5.71 -6.08
N ARG A 60 -6.34 -6.15 -6.69
CA ARG A 60 -6.57 -7.54 -7.09
C ARG A 60 -5.48 -8.03 -8.04
N ASP A 61 -5.22 -7.25 -9.08
CA ASP A 61 -4.25 -7.61 -10.11
C ASP A 61 -2.82 -7.59 -9.53
N TYR A 62 -2.52 -6.72 -8.55
CA TYR A 62 -1.29 -6.77 -7.78
C TYR A 62 -1.12 -8.10 -7.05
N ILE A 63 -2.16 -8.64 -6.40
CA ILE A 63 -2.11 -9.96 -5.76
C ILE A 63 -1.85 -11.05 -6.79
N LEU A 64 -2.65 -11.08 -7.85
CA LEU A 64 -2.64 -12.15 -8.85
C LEU A 64 -1.34 -12.18 -9.67
N SER A 65 -0.75 -11.02 -9.93
CA SER A 65 0.51 -10.90 -10.67
C SER A 65 1.76 -11.11 -9.81
N ASN A 66 1.62 -11.15 -8.49
CA ASN A 66 2.74 -11.28 -7.56
C ASN A 66 2.48 -12.35 -6.47
N PRO A 67 2.08 -13.58 -6.83
CA PRO A 67 1.60 -14.57 -5.86
C PRO A 67 2.64 -14.90 -4.78
N ASP A 68 3.92 -14.84 -5.11
CA ASP A 68 5.02 -15.20 -4.20
C ASP A 68 5.64 -13.98 -3.47
N SER A 69 5.10 -12.78 -3.68
CA SER A 69 5.79 -11.56 -3.21
C SER A 69 4.90 -10.36 -2.93
N TYR A 70 3.57 -10.51 -2.97
CA TYR A 70 2.69 -9.44 -2.54
C TYR A 70 2.74 -9.24 -1.03
N VAL A 71 2.59 -7.99 -0.57
CA VAL A 71 2.61 -7.63 0.85
C VAL A 71 1.51 -6.62 1.16
N PHE A 72 0.81 -6.84 2.27
CA PHE A 72 -0.16 -5.89 2.80
C PHE A 72 0.14 -5.51 4.25
N SER A 73 -0.16 -4.26 4.59
CA SER A 73 -0.29 -3.84 5.98
C SER A 73 -1.55 -4.45 6.61
N ALA A 74 -1.61 -4.47 7.95
CA ALA A 74 -2.75 -4.97 8.70
C ALA A 74 -4.06 -4.24 8.34
N LEU A 75 -5.17 -4.96 8.42
CA LEU A 75 -6.49 -4.33 8.49
C LEU A 75 -6.73 -3.84 9.91
N THR A 76 -7.43 -2.72 10.05
CA THR A 76 -7.87 -2.21 11.37
C THR A 76 -9.38 -2.31 11.47
N VAL A 77 -9.85 -3.02 12.49
CA VAL A 77 -11.26 -3.41 12.63
C VAL A 77 -11.76 -3.12 14.04
N SER A 78 -12.90 -2.44 14.17
CA SER A 78 -13.66 -2.35 15.41
C SER A 78 -14.70 -3.46 15.48
N VAL A 79 -14.86 -4.06 16.65
CA VAL A 79 -15.80 -5.15 16.93
C VAL A 79 -16.88 -4.64 17.89
N ASP A 80 -18.12 -4.59 17.39
CA ASP A 80 -19.33 -4.34 18.20
C ASP A 80 -19.94 -5.69 18.57
N GLY A 81 -19.76 -6.09 19.81
CA GLY A 81 -20.22 -7.36 20.36
C GLY A 81 -19.22 -8.00 21.32
N ASN A 82 -19.47 -9.28 21.65
CA ASN A 82 -18.63 -9.99 22.60
C ASN A 82 -17.28 -10.37 21.98
N MET A 83 -16.22 -9.91 22.61
CA MET A 83 -14.84 -10.18 22.24
C MET A 83 -14.04 -10.45 23.52
N GLU A 84 -13.50 -11.64 23.67
CA GLU A 84 -12.80 -12.10 24.86
C GLU A 84 -11.39 -12.59 24.48
N PHE A 85 -10.42 -12.22 25.33
CA PHE A 85 -9.04 -12.69 25.17
C PHE A 85 -8.68 -13.65 26.29
N THR A 86 -8.18 -14.83 25.92
CA THR A 86 -7.69 -15.85 26.85
C THR A 86 -6.19 -15.98 26.70
N PRO A 87 -5.39 -15.63 27.70
CA PRO A 87 -3.94 -15.84 27.68
C PRO A 87 -3.59 -17.31 27.52
N ALA A 88 -2.49 -17.59 26.83
CA ALA A 88 -1.98 -18.96 26.66
C ALA A 88 -1.51 -19.55 28.00
N ASP A 89 -0.84 -18.75 28.82
CA ASP A 89 -0.40 -19.09 30.15
C ASP A 89 -0.11 -17.82 31.00
N GLU A 90 0.09 -17.99 32.30
CA GLU A 90 0.35 -16.91 33.24
C GLU A 90 1.69 -16.19 32.99
N THR A 91 2.65 -16.85 32.40
CA THR A 91 4.00 -16.29 32.14
C THR A 91 4.03 -15.43 30.89
N ARG A 92 3.04 -15.59 30.00
CA ARG A 92 2.90 -14.85 28.74
C ARG A 92 1.50 -14.28 28.59
N PRO A 93 1.09 -13.37 29.48
CA PRO A 93 -0.29 -12.85 29.53
C PRO A 93 -0.69 -12.03 28.29
N GLN A 94 0.27 -11.66 27.42
CA GLN A 94 0.01 -10.93 26.20
C GLN A 94 -0.25 -11.84 24.98
N VAL A 95 0.13 -13.12 25.06
CA VAL A 95 -0.03 -14.09 23.96
C VAL A 95 -1.17 -15.04 24.32
N GLY A 96 -2.07 -15.29 23.38
CA GLY A 96 -3.21 -16.15 23.65
C GLY A 96 -4.13 -16.30 22.45
N THR A 97 -5.41 -16.43 22.73
CA THR A 97 -6.47 -16.51 21.72
C THR A 97 -7.50 -15.42 21.95
N ILE A 98 -8.02 -14.87 20.86
CA ILE A 98 -9.17 -13.99 20.88
C ILE A 98 -10.39 -14.77 20.38
N SER A 99 -11.49 -14.72 21.14
CA SER A 99 -12.78 -15.29 20.80
C SER A 99 -13.76 -14.16 20.52
N ILE A 100 -14.37 -14.16 19.33
CA ILE A 100 -15.30 -13.11 18.89
C ILE A 100 -16.62 -13.81 18.51
N SER A 101 -17.72 -13.39 19.13
CA SER A 101 -19.03 -13.96 18.82
C SER A 101 -19.37 -13.82 17.33
N MET A 102 -19.94 -14.86 16.73
CA MET A 102 -20.41 -14.80 15.33
C MET A 102 -21.55 -13.79 15.12
N THR A 103 -22.20 -13.35 16.21
CA THR A 103 -23.24 -12.30 16.16
C THR A 103 -22.66 -10.89 16.24
N SER A 104 -21.35 -10.76 16.49
CA SER A 104 -20.68 -9.46 16.54
C SER A 104 -20.65 -8.78 15.17
N ARG A 105 -20.73 -7.46 15.16
CA ARG A 105 -20.56 -6.64 13.97
C ARG A 105 -19.11 -6.20 13.84
N PHE A 106 -18.61 -6.23 12.61
CA PHE A 106 -17.22 -5.84 12.30
C PHE A 106 -17.23 -4.59 11.46
N LEU A 107 -16.50 -3.58 11.90
CA LEU A 107 -16.37 -2.32 11.23
C LEU A 107 -14.92 -2.08 10.83
N ILE A 108 -14.60 -2.16 9.53
CA ILE A 108 -13.24 -1.90 9.04
C ILE A 108 -12.96 -0.41 9.07
N ASN A 109 -12.00 0.02 9.89
CA ASN A 109 -11.55 1.41 9.97
C ASN A 109 -10.46 1.74 8.95
N ASP A 110 -9.58 0.76 8.64
CA ASP A 110 -8.63 0.85 7.55
C ASP A 110 -8.50 -0.50 6.82
N GLY A 111 -8.32 -0.43 5.50
CA GLY A 111 -8.09 -1.60 4.65
C GLY A 111 -9.30 -2.11 3.87
N GLN A 112 -10.36 -1.35 3.74
CA GLN A 112 -11.59 -1.74 3.01
C GLN A 112 -11.33 -2.14 1.56
N HIS A 113 -10.50 -1.37 0.82
CA HIS A 113 -10.13 -1.69 -0.56
C HIS A 113 -9.33 -2.98 -0.64
N ARG A 114 -8.41 -3.21 0.32
CA ARG A 114 -7.64 -4.46 0.43
C ARG A 114 -8.56 -5.65 0.63
N ARG A 115 -9.49 -5.55 1.58
CA ARG A 115 -10.49 -6.59 1.84
C ARG A 115 -11.30 -6.91 0.58
N ALA A 116 -11.83 -5.90 -0.12
CA ALA A 116 -12.63 -6.11 -1.32
C ALA A 116 -11.81 -6.76 -2.45
N ALA A 117 -10.59 -6.29 -2.67
CA ALA A 117 -9.68 -6.83 -3.68
C ALA A 117 -9.26 -8.28 -3.38
N ILE A 118 -8.98 -8.61 -2.12
CA ILE A 118 -8.68 -9.98 -1.68
C ILE A 118 -9.87 -10.89 -1.96
N ALA A 119 -11.10 -10.45 -1.66
CA ALA A 119 -12.30 -11.24 -1.92
C ALA A 119 -12.49 -11.51 -3.43
N GLU A 120 -12.15 -10.57 -4.31
CA GLU A 120 -12.15 -10.80 -5.76
C GLU A 120 -11.00 -11.71 -6.19
N ALA A 121 -9.80 -11.52 -5.66
CA ALA A 121 -8.64 -12.35 -5.97
C ALA A 121 -8.87 -13.83 -5.62
N ILE A 122 -9.49 -14.13 -4.46
CA ILE A 122 -9.86 -15.49 -4.05
C ILE A 122 -10.82 -16.16 -5.04
N LYS A 123 -11.73 -15.40 -5.65
CA LYS A 123 -12.63 -15.96 -6.68
C LYS A 123 -11.87 -16.38 -7.92
N MET A 124 -10.81 -15.66 -8.28
CA MET A 124 -9.98 -15.95 -9.46
C MET A 124 -8.89 -16.98 -9.16
N ASN A 125 -8.32 -16.95 -7.96
CA ASN A 125 -7.31 -17.89 -7.47
C ASN A 125 -7.71 -18.46 -6.09
N PRO A 126 -8.41 -19.59 -6.04
CA PRO A 126 -8.85 -20.19 -4.78
C PRO A 126 -7.74 -20.67 -3.84
N SER A 127 -6.48 -20.81 -4.31
CA SER A 127 -5.37 -21.22 -3.45
C SER A 127 -5.05 -20.18 -2.36
N LEU A 128 -5.38 -18.90 -2.61
CA LEU A 128 -5.23 -17.80 -1.67
C LEU A 128 -6.05 -17.96 -0.39
N LYS A 129 -7.05 -18.84 -0.36
CA LYS A 129 -7.93 -19.04 0.81
C LYS A 129 -7.19 -19.35 2.10
N ASN A 130 -6.08 -20.09 1.99
CA ASN A 130 -5.29 -20.56 3.13
C ASN A 130 -4.21 -19.56 3.55
N GLU A 131 -4.02 -18.50 2.80
CA GLU A 131 -3.12 -17.43 3.19
C GLU A 131 -3.76 -16.54 4.27
N HIS A 132 -2.96 -15.71 4.91
CA HIS A 132 -3.39 -14.94 6.06
C HIS A 132 -3.12 -13.44 5.85
N ILE A 133 -3.94 -12.63 6.50
CA ILE A 133 -3.68 -11.20 6.66
C ILE A 133 -3.69 -10.86 8.15
N SER A 134 -2.80 -9.96 8.55
CA SER A 134 -2.82 -9.41 9.90
C SER A 134 -4.03 -8.49 10.08
N VAL A 135 -4.73 -8.64 11.20
CA VAL A 135 -5.87 -7.81 11.58
C VAL A 135 -5.64 -7.26 12.98
N VAL A 136 -5.83 -5.97 13.15
CA VAL A 136 -5.82 -5.30 14.44
C VAL A 136 -7.26 -5.09 14.87
N PHE A 137 -7.67 -5.78 15.93
CA PHE A 137 -9.00 -5.69 16.49
C PHE A 137 -9.04 -4.69 17.65
N TYR A 138 -10.02 -3.79 17.60
CA TYR A 138 -10.38 -2.88 18.68
C TYR A 138 -11.81 -3.17 19.13
N ARG A 139 -12.10 -3.01 20.41
CA ARG A 139 -13.48 -3.00 20.89
C ARG A 139 -14.17 -1.74 20.37
N ASP A 140 -15.37 -1.89 19.81
CA ASP A 140 -16.16 -0.72 19.42
C ASP A 140 -16.66 0.03 20.67
N GLU A 141 -16.43 1.31 20.70
CA GLU A 141 -16.86 2.22 21.78
C GLU A 141 -17.85 3.27 21.24
N GLY A 142 -18.47 2.97 20.11
CA GLY A 142 -19.48 3.79 19.47
C GLY A 142 -18.99 4.66 18.32
N LEU A 143 -19.95 5.30 17.67
CA LEU A 143 -19.79 6.00 16.40
C LEU A 143 -18.68 7.06 16.44
N LEU A 144 -18.68 7.94 17.42
CA LEU A 144 -17.70 9.02 17.52
C LEU A 144 -16.27 8.50 17.61
N ARG A 145 -16.08 7.39 18.33
CA ARG A 145 -14.75 6.78 18.47
C ARG A 145 -14.30 6.14 17.15
N SER A 146 -15.17 5.45 16.47
CA SER A 146 -14.88 4.84 15.18
C SER A 146 -14.55 5.90 14.11
N GLN A 147 -15.25 7.04 14.12
CA GLN A 147 -14.96 8.18 13.26
C GLN A 147 -13.58 8.80 13.58
N GLN A 148 -13.27 9.00 14.86
CA GLN A 148 -11.98 9.52 15.27
C GLN A 148 -10.84 8.58 14.89
N MET A 149 -11.00 7.27 15.11
CA MET A 149 -10.01 6.27 14.72
C MET A 149 -9.75 6.29 13.21
N PHE A 150 -10.81 6.36 12.39
CA PHE A 150 -10.67 6.51 10.94
C PHE A 150 -9.87 7.77 10.57
N SER A 151 -10.19 8.90 11.21
CA SER A 151 -9.49 10.16 11.00
C SER A 151 -8.01 10.04 11.36
N ASP A 152 -7.71 9.50 12.54
CA ASP A 152 -6.34 9.38 13.03
C ASP A 152 -5.48 8.45 12.16
N LEU A 153 -6.02 7.31 11.74
CA LEU A 153 -5.33 6.36 10.87
C LEU A 153 -5.01 6.95 9.49
N ASN A 154 -5.86 7.83 8.96
CA ASN A 154 -5.68 8.40 7.63
C ASN A 154 -4.94 9.74 7.63
N ARG A 155 -5.12 10.56 8.70
CA ARG A 155 -4.56 11.92 8.76
C ARG A 155 -3.04 11.95 8.73
N TYR A 156 -2.40 10.99 9.36
CA TYR A 156 -0.93 10.93 9.49
C TYR A 156 -0.28 10.00 8.46
N ALA A 157 -1.06 9.40 7.57
CA ALA A 157 -0.53 8.59 6.47
C ALA A 157 0.13 9.50 5.41
N ILE A 158 1.44 9.54 5.40
CA ILE A 158 2.21 10.27 4.38
C ILE A 158 2.32 9.38 3.14
N LYS A 159 1.77 9.84 2.01
CA LYS A 159 1.98 9.16 0.73
C LYS A 159 3.41 9.44 0.25
N PRO A 160 4.20 8.41 -0.09
CA PRO A 160 5.48 8.60 -0.73
C PRO A 160 5.35 9.45 -2.00
N THR A 161 6.35 10.24 -2.30
CA THR A 161 6.39 11.01 -3.56
C THR A 161 6.44 10.06 -4.76
N LYS A 162 6.06 10.56 -5.95
CA LYS A 162 6.17 9.78 -7.19
C LYS A 162 7.61 9.34 -7.46
N SER A 163 8.59 10.19 -7.16
CA SER A 163 10.02 9.86 -7.30
C SER A 163 10.45 8.73 -6.36
N ILE A 164 10.05 8.76 -5.08
CA ILE A 164 10.32 7.69 -4.11
C ILE A 164 9.66 6.37 -4.55
N ASN A 165 8.41 6.43 -5.02
CA ASN A 165 7.73 5.22 -5.51
C ASN A 165 8.49 4.59 -6.68
N ILE A 166 8.95 5.37 -7.66
CA ILE A 166 9.76 4.88 -8.77
C ILE A 166 11.10 4.32 -8.27
N LEU A 167 11.77 5.01 -7.35
CA LEU A 167 13.07 4.62 -6.80
C LEU A 167 13.02 3.21 -6.18
N PHE A 168 11.99 2.94 -5.37
CA PHE A 168 11.85 1.66 -4.67
C PHE A 168 11.07 0.60 -5.44
N ASN A 169 10.39 0.96 -6.54
CA ASN A 169 9.69 -0.03 -7.36
C ASN A 169 10.68 -0.80 -8.25
N SER A 170 10.80 -2.11 -7.99
CA SER A 170 11.65 -3.03 -8.77
C SER A 170 10.85 -3.93 -9.73
N ARG A 171 9.53 -3.76 -9.81
CA ARG A 171 8.64 -4.64 -10.59
C ARG A 171 8.13 -3.97 -11.86
N GLU A 172 7.83 -2.69 -11.79
CA GLU A 172 7.27 -1.95 -12.91
C GLU A 172 8.35 -1.62 -13.95
N GLU A 173 8.09 -1.98 -15.20
CA GLU A 173 9.03 -1.81 -16.30
C GLU A 173 9.51 -0.37 -16.45
N SER A 174 8.59 0.60 -16.37
CA SER A 174 8.90 2.02 -16.45
C SER A 174 9.87 2.48 -15.36
N SER A 175 9.70 1.99 -14.14
CA SER A 175 10.57 2.27 -13.01
C SER A 175 11.97 1.65 -13.18
N ILE A 176 12.04 0.43 -13.69
CA ILE A 176 13.29 -0.26 -13.99
C ILE A 176 14.07 0.51 -15.06
N ILE A 177 13.41 0.88 -16.16
CA ILE A 177 14.02 1.62 -17.29
C ILE A 177 14.51 2.99 -16.79
N ALA A 178 13.69 3.75 -16.06
CA ALA A 178 14.06 5.08 -15.56
C ALA A 178 15.29 5.03 -14.65
N LYS A 179 15.38 4.04 -13.76
CA LYS A 179 16.55 3.86 -12.88
C LYS A 179 17.81 3.55 -13.68
N ARG A 180 17.72 2.66 -14.67
CA ARG A 180 18.86 2.34 -15.55
C ARG A 180 19.30 3.56 -16.35
N VAL A 181 18.38 4.36 -16.86
CA VAL A 181 18.66 5.59 -17.61
C VAL A 181 19.42 6.61 -16.73
N ILE A 182 18.94 6.90 -15.51
CA ILE A 182 19.60 7.89 -14.66
C ILE A 182 20.98 7.45 -14.13
N ASP A 183 21.18 6.14 -14.00
CA ASP A 183 22.45 5.61 -13.50
C ASP A 183 23.50 5.45 -14.63
N GLU A 184 23.08 5.17 -15.86
CA GLU A 184 23.99 4.85 -16.98
C GLU A 184 24.19 6.00 -17.96
N VAL A 185 23.24 6.93 -18.09
CA VAL A 185 23.39 8.10 -18.97
C VAL A 185 24.14 9.21 -18.24
N ASP A 186 25.27 9.60 -18.81
CA ASP A 186 26.23 10.46 -18.13
C ASP A 186 25.67 11.84 -17.75
N VAL A 187 24.81 12.43 -18.57
CA VAL A 187 24.22 13.76 -18.31
C VAL A 187 23.35 13.78 -17.04
N PHE A 188 22.81 12.64 -16.61
CA PHE A 188 21.97 12.57 -15.41
C PHE A 188 22.76 12.40 -14.11
N LYS A 189 24.02 11.99 -14.19
CA LYS A 189 24.84 11.72 -13.00
C LYS A 189 25.04 13.00 -12.18
N GLY A 190 24.52 13.00 -10.95
CA GLY A 190 24.60 14.14 -10.03
C GLY A 190 23.59 15.27 -10.28
N LEU A 191 22.74 15.17 -11.32
CA LEU A 191 21.76 16.19 -11.68
C LEU A 191 20.30 15.75 -11.46
N VAL A 192 20.05 14.60 -10.82
CA VAL A 192 18.71 14.06 -10.60
C VAL A 192 18.32 14.10 -9.13
N GLU A 193 17.19 14.75 -8.85
CA GLU A 193 16.48 14.67 -7.57
C GLU A 193 15.67 13.37 -7.52
N LYS A 194 16.04 12.46 -6.62
CA LYS A 194 15.48 11.09 -6.55
C LYS A 194 14.33 10.95 -5.55
N GLU A 195 14.14 11.90 -4.66
CA GLU A 195 13.18 11.78 -3.56
C GLU A 195 11.96 12.69 -3.74
N ARG A 196 12.16 13.88 -4.29
CA ARG A 196 11.12 14.90 -4.43
C ARG A 196 10.57 14.95 -5.85
N THR A 197 9.37 15.50 -6.00
CA THR A 197 8.74 15.78 -7.30
C THR A 197 8.96 17.21 -7.77
N ALA A 198 9.61 18.05 -6.95
CA ALA A 198 9.99 19.42 -7.25
C ALA A 198 11.46 19.65 -6.87
N ILE A 199 12.12 20.49 -7.62
CA ILE A 199 13.54 20.84 -7.41
C ILE A 199 13.60 22.18 -6.68
N SER A 200 14.37 22.21 -5.58
CA SER A 200 14.64 23.48 -4.86
C SER A 200 15.58 24.37 -5.68
N ASN A 201 15.34 25.68 -5.67
CA ASN A 201 16.24 26.67 -6.31
C ASN A 201 17.68 26.64 -5.80
N ARG A 202 17.95 25.97 -4.67
CA ARG A 202 19.28 25.76 -4.11
C ARG A 202 19.93 24.43 -4.51
N SER A 203 19.17 23.57 -5.20
CA SER A 203 19.66 22.27 -5.66
C SER A 203 20.48 22.42 -6.93
N LYS A 204 21.48 21.55 -7.09
CA LYS A 204 22.20 21.39 -8.36
C LYS A 204 21.44 20.47 -9.34
N ALA A 205 20.39 19.77 -8.88
CA ALA A 205 19.60 18.90 -9.73
C ALA A 205 18.83 19.71 -10.78
N LEU A 206 18.80 19.22 -12.01
CA LEU A 206 18.03 19.76 -13.12
C LEU A 206 16.73 18.96 -13.36
N PHE A 207 16.71 17.71 -12.92
CA PHE A 207 15.63 16.77 -13.20
C PHE A 207 15.13 16.12 -11.93
N THR A 208 13.84 15.75 -11.90
CA THR A 208 13.33 14.81 -10.92
C THR A 208 13.27 13.42 -11.54
N LEU A 209 13.47 12.38 -10.74
CA LEU A 209 13.32 10.99 -11.21
C LEU A 209 11.93 10.75 -11.82
N SER A 210 10.88 11.33 -11.23
CA SER A 210 9.52 11.22 -11.75
C SER A 210 9.34 11.86 -13.12
N ALA A 211 10.02 13.00 -13.41
CA ALA A 211 9.97 13.64 -14.73
C ALA A 211 10.68 12.80 -15.80
N ILE A 212 11.88 12.29 -15.48
CA ILE A 212 12.62 11.40 -16.40
C ILE A 212 11.82 10.13 -16.68
N CYS A 213 11.23 9.51 -15.65
CA CYS A 213 10.39 8.32 -15.82
C CYS A 213 9.21 8.61 -16.75
N THR A 214 8.50 9.72 -16.53
CA THR A 214 7.35 10.09 -17.37
C THR A 214 7.78 10.34 -18.82
N ALA A 215 8.82 11.14 -19.04
CA ALA A 215 9.29 11.44 -20.39
C ALA A 215 9.82 10.20 -21.12
N THR A 216 10.53 9.32 -20.40
CA THR A 216 11.01 8.05 -20.97
C THR A 216 9.85 7.10 -21.31
N SER A 217 8.80 7.07 -20.47
CA SER A 217 7.61 6.27 -20.74
C SER A 217 6.87 6.76 -21.99
N GLU A 218 6.75 8.06 -22.17
CA GLU A 218 6.14 8.65 -23.38
C GLU A 218 6.98 8.36 -24.65
N LEU A 219 8.30 8.45 -24.55
CA LEU A 219 9.21 8.09 -25.63
C LEU A 219 9.01 6.64 -26.11
N LEU A 220 8.75 5.73 -25.14
CA LEU A 220 8.63 4.29 -25.39
C LEU A 220 7.17 3.85 -25.61
N ASN A 221 6.23 4.78 -25.57
CA ASN A 221 4.80 4.48 -25.68
C ASN A 221 4.49 3.78 -27.02
N GLY A 222 3.69 2.71 -26.96
CA GLY A 222 3.36 1.88 -28.12
C GLY A 222 4.49 0.98 -28.64
N SER A 223 5.68 1.00 -28.00
CA SER A 223 6.79 0.14 -28.41
C SER A 223 6.58 -1.31 -27.94
N SER A 224 6.73 -2.27 -28.86
CA SER A 224 6.70 -3.72 -28.60
C SER A 224 8.08 -4.32 -28.29
N LEU A 225 9.10 -3.51 -28.09
CA LEU A 225 10.46 -3.95 -27.80
C LEU A 225 10.53 -4.66 -26.43
N SER A 226 11.53 -5.55 -26.29
CA SER A 226 11.87 -6.12 -24.99
C SER A 226 12.34 -5.03 -24.03
N THR A 227 12.22 -5.27 -22.72
CA THR A 227 12.68 -4.32 -21.68
C THR A 227 14.12 -3.90 -21.89
N GLN A 228 15.02 -4.82 -22.23
CA GLN A 228 16.43 -4.48 -22.49
C GLN A 228 16.59 -3.54 -23.69
N ASN A 229 15.90 -3.81 -24.79
CA ASN A 229 15.95 -2.96 -25.99
C ASN A 229 15.33 -1.57 -25.72
N LYS A 230 14.29 -1.49 -24.87
CA LYS A 230 13.73 -0.22 -24.42
C LYS A 230 14.74 0.58 -23.59
N ILE A 231 15.50 -0.09 -22.70
CA ILE A 231 16.58 0.54 -21.94
C ILE A 231 17.63 1.11 -22.88
N ASP A 232 18.09 0.33 -23.84
CA ASP A 232 19.16 0.74 -24.76
C ASP A 232 18.71 1.91 -25.65
N LEU A 233 17.49 1.87 -26.19
CA LEU A 233 16.89 2.97 -26.94
C LEU A 233 16.77 4.25 -26.09
N ALA A 234 16.28 4.13 -24.87
CA ALA A 234 16.14 5.27 -23.97
C ALA A 234 17.51 5.89 -23.62
N LYS A 235 18.53 5.07 -23.39
CA LYS A 235 19.91 5.52 -23.12
C LYS A 235 20.50 6.24 -24.33
N GLU A 236 20.32 5.72 -25.53
CA GLU A 236 20.76 6.34 -26.76
C GLU A 236 20.10 7.71 -26.96
N TYR A 237 18.78 7.77 -26.81
CA TYR A 237 18.02 8.99 -26.93
C TYR A 237 18.51 10.07 -25.93
N TRP A 238 18.55 9.75 -24.66
CA TRP A 238 18.94 10.71 -23.62
C TRP A 238 20.42 11.12 -23.73
N SER A 239 21.28 10.22 -24.20
CA SER A 239 22.67 10.55 -24.50
C SER A 239 22.79 11.52 -25.67
N ALA A 240 21.96 11.32 -26.73
CA ALA A 240 21.91 12.25 -27.86
C ALA A 240 21.37 13.63 -27.42
N VAL A 241 20.29 13.67 -26.65
CA VAL A 241 19.72 14.92 -26.10
C VAL A 241 20.79 15.65 -25.25
N GLY A 242 21.46 14.94 -24.33
CA GLY A 242 22.49 15.53 -23.47
C GLY A 242 23.69 16.08 -24.25
N ARG A 243 24.06 15.50 -25.38
CA ARG A 243 25.13 16.06 -26.24
C ARG A 243 24.71 17.36 -26.96
N ASN A 244 23.40 17.52 -27.21
CA ASN A 244 22.88 18.67 -27.97
C ASN A 244 22.41 19.84 -27.10
N ILE A 245 22.38 19.68 -25.75
CA ILE A 245 22.03 20.73 -24.80
C ILE A 245 23.27 21.05 -23.95
N SER A 246 24.04 22.01 -24.42
CA SER A 246 25.32 22.41 -23.78
C SER A 246 25.11 22.91 -22.35
N GLU A 247 23.99 23.58 -22.08
CA GLU A 247 23.64 24.16 -20.78
C GLU A 247 23.60 23.10 -19.68
N TRP A 248 23.12 21.89 -19.97
CA TRP A 248 23.13 20.79 -19.00
C TRP A 248 24.55 20.39 -18.58
N ASN A 249 25.48 20.41 -19.53
CA ASN A 249 26.89 20.15 -19.24
C ASN A 249 27.55 21.29 -18.46
N MET A 250 27.18 22.54 -18.76
CA MET A 250 27.67 23.73 -18.02
C MET A 250 27.19 23.73 -16.56
N VAL A 251 25.95 23.30 -16.28
CA VAL A 251 25.48 23.11 -14.89
C VAL A 251 26.25 21.98 -14.21
N LYS A 252 26.53 20.90 -14.91
CA LYS A 252 27.27 19.75 -14.37
C LYS A 252 28.72 20.13 -14.02
N SER A 253 29.39 20.92 -14.87
CA SER A 253 30.73 21.43 -14.61
C SER A 253 30.77 22.53 -13.57
N GLY A 254 29.64 23.15 -13.24
CA GLY A 254 29.55 24.28 -12.32
C GLY A 254 29.80 25.65 -12.97
N GLU A 255 29.88 25.73 -14.30
CA GLU A 255 30.01 26.95 -15.08
C GLU A 255 28.68 27.73 -15.14
N MET A 256 27.55 27.05 -14.91
CA MET A 256 26.21 27.64 -14.83
C MET A 256 25.50 27.17 -13.57
N LYS A 257 24.57 27.99 -13.07
CA LYS A 257 23.65 27.65 -11.94
C LYS A 257 22.24 27.46 -12.41
#